data_593914eedbdc7d0917203bcfd0a14864
#
_entry.id   593914eedbdc7d0917203bcfd0a14864
#
_cell.length_a   1.000
_cell.length_b   1.000
_cell.length_c   1.000
_cell.angle_alpha   90.00
_cell.angle_beta   90.00
_cell.angle_gamma   90.00
#
_symmetry.space_group_name_H-M   'P 1'
#
loop_
_entity.id
_entity.type
_entity.pdbx_description
1 polymer ?
#
loop_
_entity_poly.entity_id
_entity_poly.type
_entity_poly.pdbx_seq_one_letter_code
_entity_poly.pdbx_strand_id
1 'polypeptide(L)'
;MEAARAALDAALVRRSAVALELAAGGLLDPATSVLIAGAAHDARAAGQLDERTQSDLTRALRAALSQPGFRTDLVSRTGGDELLAELEAAAHQVFLARKFYNDAVAATRSARRKGLVRLLRLAGGAPMPEFFEIDDSLVASNGAGLATDMPHLTAGDPPAA
;
A
#
# COMPACT_ATOMS: atom_id res chain seq x y z
N MET A 1 11.08 16.05 4.85
CA MET A 1 10.71 15.64 3.48
C MET A 1 11.54 14.46 2.98
N GLU A 2 12.88 14.57 2.98
CA GLU A 2 13.75 13.49 2.46
C GLU A 2 13.55 12.15 3.16
N ALA A 3 13.52 12.12 4.49
CA ALA A 3 13.30 10.88 5.23
C ALA A 3 11.95 10.20 4.91
N ALA A 4 10.88 10.98 4.78
CA ALA A 4 9.57 10.44 4.42
C ALA A 4 9.55 9.89 2.99
N ARG A 5 10.25 10.56 2.06
CA ARG A 5 10.43 10.08 0.69
C ARG A 5 11.23 8.77 0.66
N ALA A 6 12.37 8.73 1.34
CA ALA A 6 13.20 7.54 1.40
C ALA A 6 12.45 6.33 2.02
N ALA A 7 11.62 6.57 3.05
CA ALA A 7 10.79 5.54 3.64
C ALA A 7 9.73 5.00 2.66
N LEU A 8 9.11 5.90 1.87
CA LEU A 8 8.16 5.50 0.83
C LEU A 8 8.86 4.70 -0.27
N ASP A 9 10.01 5.19 -0.78
CA ASP A 9 10.80 4.49 -1.79
C ASP A 9 11.18 3.08 -1.31
N ALA A 10 11.67 2.94 -0.08
CA ALA A 10 12.04 1.65 0.50
C ALA A 10 10.83 0.69 0.60
N ALA A 11 9.67 1.20 1.01
CA ALA A 11 8.45 0.40 1.11
C ALA A 11 7.97 -0.08 -0.27
N LEU A 12 8.02 0.76 -1.30
CA LEU A 12 7.64 0.40 -2.67
C LEU A 12 8.59 -0.63 -3.28
N VAL A 13 9.90 -0.48 -3.05
CA VAL A 13 10.92 -1.48 -3.46
C VAL A 13 10.64 -2.83 -2.80
N ARG A 14 10.39 -2.85 -1.49
CA ARG A 14 10.09 -4.08 -0.76
C ARG A 14 8.84 -4.76 -1.31
N ARG A 15 7.74 -4.03 -1.51
CA ARG A 15 6.50 -4.58 -2.07
C ARG A 15 6.74 -5.22 -3.44
N SER A 16 7.47 -4.55 -4.33
CA SER A 16 7.79 -5.09 -5.64
C SER A 16 8.69 -6.34 -5.56
N ALA A 17 9.61 -6.39 -4.60
CA ALA A 17 10.46 -7.56 -4.38
C ALA A 17 9.66 -8.78 -3.93
N VAL A 18 8.77 -8.61 -2.93
CA VAL A 18 7.91 -9.69 -2.45
C VAL A 18 6.93 -10.16 -3.53
N ALA A 19 6.40 -9.23 -4.35
CA ALA A 19 5.55 -9.60 -5.48
C ALA A 19 6.29 -10.45 -6.52
N LEU A 20 7.56 -10.14 -6.81
CA LEU A 20 8.41 -10.97 -7.70
C LEU A 20 8.71 -12.34 -7.08
N GLU A 21 8.97 -12.40 -5.80
CA GLU A 21 9.19 -13.66 -5.07
C GLU A 21 7.94 -14.54 -5.12
N LEU A 22 6.75 -13.98 -4.90
CA LEU A 22 5.48 -14.68 -5.05
C LEU A 22 5.30 -15.21 -6.48
N ALA A 23 5.61 -14.41 -7.49
CA ALA A 23 5.48 -14.81 -8.88
C ALA A 23 6.49 -15.92 -9.28
N ALA A 24 7.72 -15.89 -8.72
CA ALA A 24 8.77 -16.85 -9.01
C ALA A 24 8.69 -18.14 -8.17
N GLY A 25 7.97 -18.13 -7.06
CA GLY A 25 7.93 -19.22 -6.07
C GLY A 25 7.19 -20.48 -6.54
N GLY A 26 6.63 -20.51 -7.76
CA GLY A 26 5.89 -21.67 -8.28
C GLY A 26 4.58 -21.96 -7.54
N LEU A 27 4.13 -21.03 -6.73
CA LEU A 27 2.92 -21.14 -5.91
C LEU A 27 1.65 -20.72 -6.69
N LEU A 28 1.81 -20.02 -7.80
CA LEU A 28 0.74 -19.49 -8.62
C LEU A 28 0.59 -20.26 -9.93
N ASP A 29 -0.56 -20.12 -10.58
CA ASP A 29 -0.68 -20.55 -11.98
C ASP A 29 0.21 -19.68 -12.88
N PRO A 30 0.64 -20.21 -14.05
CA PRO A 30 1.58 -19.51 -14.92
C PRO A 30 1.10 -18.14 -15.42
N ALA A 31 -0.20 -17.98 -15.69
CA ALA A 31 -0.75 -16.73 -16.19
C ALA A 31 -0.72 -15.65 -15.11
N THR A 32 -1.13 -15.97 -13.89
CA THR A 32 -1.07 -15.08 -12.73
C THR A 32 0.38 -14.72 -12.38
N SER A 33 1.31 -15.70 -12.45
CA SER A 33 2.74 -15.46 -12.20
C SER A 33 3.31 -14.44 -13.19
N VAL A 34 3.04 -14.58 -14.48
CA VAL A 34 3.52 -13.66 -15.53
C VAL A 34 2.92 -12.26 -15.35
N LEU A 35 1.63 -12.18 -15.01
CA LEU A 35 0.95 -10.90 -14.78
C LEU A 35 1.58 -10.12 -13.61
N ILE A 36 1.76 -10.78 -12.47
CA ILE A 36 2.35 -10.16 -11.28
C ILE A 36 3.83 -9.81 -11.53
N ALA A 37 4.60 -10.73 -12.14
CA ALA A 37 6.01 -10.48 -12.46
C ALA A 37 6.18 -9.28 -13.38
N GLY A 38 5.37 -9.17 -14.43
CA GLY A 38 5.38 -8.04 -15.35
C GLY A 38 5.08 -6.72 -14.64
N ALA A 39 3.98 -6.65 -13.91
CA ALA A 39 3.61 -5.45 -13.16
C ALA A 39 4.67 -5.03 -12.10
N ALA A 40 5.27 -6.00 -11.41
CA ALA A 40 6.32 -5.74 -10.44
C ALA A 40 7.63 -5.28 -11.10
N HIS A 41 7.96 -5.82 -12.28
CA HIS A 41 9.10 -5.39 -13.08
C HIS A 41 8.91 -3.95 -13.55
N ASP A 42 7.74 -3.62 -14.11
CA ASP A 42 7.43 -2.27 -14.60
C ASP A 42 7.47 -1.23 -13.47
N ALA A 43 6.91 -1.57 -12.31
CA ALA A 43 6.96 -0.73 -11.12
C ALA A 43 8.39 -0.43 -10.65
N ARG A 44 9.33 -1.35 -10.88
CA ARG A 44 10.76 -1.13 -10.56
C ARG A 44 11.50 -0.37 -11.65
N ALA A 45 11.17 -0.63 -12.92
CA ALA A 45 11.84 -0.01 -14.07
C ALA A 45 11.46 1.47 -14.24
N ALA A 46 10.20 1.82 -14.01
CA ALA A 46 9.71 3.20 -14.13
C ALA A 46 10.14 4.11 -12.97
N GLY A 47 10.66 3.52 -11.89
CA GLY A 47 11.02 4.24 -10.67
C GLY A 47 9.94 4.16 -9.59
N GLN A 48 10.37 4.22 -8.34
CA GLN A 48 9.50 3.95 -7.19
C GLN A 48 8.34 4.94 -7.04
N LEU A 49 8.48 6.16 -7.50
CA LEU A 49 7.45 7.21 -7.42
C LEU A 49 6.61 7.34 -8.69
N ASP A 50 6.66 6.39 -9.62
CA ASP A 50 5.71 6.32 -10.71
C ASP A 50 4.37 5.76 -10.22
N GLU A 51 3.40 6.65 -10.01
CA GLU A 51 2.09 6.31 -9.43
C GLU A 51 1.30 5.31 -10.28
N ARG A 52 1.47 5.38 -11.59
CA ARG A 52 0.74 4.52 -12.53
C ARG A 52 1.20 3.08 -12.41
N THR A 53 2.50 2.82 -12.54
CA THR A 53 3.05 1.45 -12.45
C THR A 53 2.87 0.86 -11.06
N GLN A 54 2.95 1.69 -10.01
CA GLN A 54 2.67 1.25 -8.65
C GLN A 54 1.20 0.89 -8.44
N SER A 55 0.27 1.62 -9.05
CA SER A 55 -1.17 1.29 -9.04
C SER A 55 -1.48 0.06 -9.89
N ASP A 56 -0.79 -0.13 -11.01
CA ASP A 56 -0.92 -1.33 -11.86
C ASP A 56 -0.50 -2.59 -11.10
N LEU A 57 0.60 -2.53 -10.37
CA LEU A 57 1.02 -3.63 -9.48
C LEU A 57 -0.04 -3.92 -8.41
N THR A 58 -0.61 -2.89 -7.77
CA THR A 58 -1.69 -3.09 -6.79
C THR A 58 -2.90 -3.78 -7.41
N ARG A 59 -3.30 -3.38 -8.61
CA ARG A 59 -4.42 -4.02 -9.33
C ARG A 59 -4.14 -5.48 -9.69
N ALA A 60 -2.94 -5.80 -10.15
CA ALA A 60 -2.54 -7.17 -10.47
C ALA A 60 -2.58 -8.06 -9.22
N LEU A 61 -2.01 -7.60 -8.11
CA LEU A 61 -2.04 -8.33 -6.84
C LEU A 61 -3.46 -8.52 -6.31
N ARG A 62 -4.29 -7.47 -6.35
CA ARG A 62 -5.68 -7.54 -5.92
C ARG A 62 -6.49 -8.51 -6.78
N ALA A 63 -6.32 -8.48 -8.09
CA ALA A 63 -7.00 -9.40 -8.99
C ALA A 63 -6.68 -10.86 -8.67
N ALA A 64 -5.42 -11.18 -8.35
CA ALA A 64 -5.02 -12.51 -7.92
C ALA A 64 -5.62 -12.89 -6.57
N LEU A 65 -5.47 -12.03 -5.55
CA LEU A 65 -5.95 -12.28 -4.18
C LEU A 65 -7.48 -12.36 -4.07
N SER A 66 -8.21 -11.78 -5.02
CA SER A 66 -9.68 -11.78 -5.06
C SER A 66 -10.25 -13.05 -5.73
N GLN A 67 -9.43 -13.90 -6.33
CA GLN A 67 -9.91 -15.13 -6.92
C GLN A 67 -10.41 -16.09 -5.84
N PRO A 68 -11.59 -16.71 -6.03
CA PRO A 68 -12.12 -17.68 -5.06
C PRO A 68 -11.14 -18.83 -4.85
N GLY A 69 -10.85 -19.14 -3.58
CA GLY A 69 -9.94 -20.23 -3.21
C GLY A 69 -8.45 -19.85 -3.27
N PHE A 70 -8.05 -18.75 -3.92
CA PHE A 70 -6.63 -18.40 -4.08
C PHE A 70 -5.85 -18.38 -2.76
N ARG A 71 -6.38 -17.72 -1.74
CA ARG A 71 -5.72 -17.65 -0.42
C ARG A 71 -5.60 -19.03 0.23
N THR A 72 -6.66 -19.82 0.16
CA THR A 72 -6.69 -21.18 0.71
C THR A 72 -5.68 -22.07 0.00
N ASP A 73 -5.64 -22.02 -1.32
CA ASP A 73 -4.71 -22.81 -2.12
C ASP A 73 -3.26 -22.37 -1.89
N LEU A 74 -3.00 -21.07 -1.76
CA LEU A 74 -1.68 -20.53 -1.47
C LEU A 74 -1.19 -20.99 -0.10
N VAL A 75 -2.01 -20.83 0.94
CA VAL A 75 -1.67 -21.21 2.33
C VAL A 75 -1.50 -22.72 2.48
N SER A 76 -2.16 -23.54 1.67
CA SER A 76 -1.98 -24.99 1.67
C SER A 76 -0.62 -25.46 1.14
N ARG A 77 0.11 -24.58 0.46
CA ARG A 77 1.44 -24.88 -0.11
C ARG A 77 2.55 -24.48 0.86
N THR A 78 3.63 -25.27 0.89
CA THR A 78 4.78 -24.99 1.76
C THR A 78 5.34 -23.58 1.50
N GLY A 79 5.39 -22.76 2.55
CA GLY A 79 5.88 -21.37 2.49
C GLY A 79 4.87 -20.36 1.93
N GLY A 80 3.67 -20.80 1.56
CA GLY A 80 2.66 -19.92 0.95
C GLY A 80 2.02 -18.98 1.96
N ASP A 81 1.85 -19.41 3.21
CA ASP A 81 1.34 -18.61 4.32
C ASP A 81 2.34 -17.51 4.73
N GLU A 82 3.62 -17.84 4.82
CA GLU A 82 4.68 -16.89 5.13
C GLU A 82 4.78 -15.80 4.05
N LEU A 83 4.75 -16.20 2.78
CA LEU A 83 4.85 -15.29 1.66
C LEU A 83 3.61 -14.39 1.52
N LEU A 84 2.41 -14.93 1.82
CA LEU A 84 1.20 -14.13 1.87
C LEU A 84 1.26 -13.08 2.99
N ALA A 85 1.69 -13.49 4.18
CA ALA A 85 1.86 -12.59 5.31
C ALA A 85 2.90 -11.49 5.02
N GLU A 86 4.00 -11.84 4.35
CA GLU A 86 5.02 -10.86 3.95
C GLU A 86 4.48 -9.88 2.91
N LEU A 87 3.70 -10.33 1.93
CA LEU A 87 3.05 -9.46 0.95
C LEU A 87 2.08 -8.47 1.62
N GLU A 88 1.26 -8.96 2.55
CA GLU A 88 0.32 -8.12 3.30
C GLU A 88 1.05 -7.09 4.17
N ALA A 89 2.12 -7.50 4.84
CA ALA A 89 2.96 -6.59 5.62
C ALA A 89 3.63 -5.52 4.73
N ALA A 90 4.14 -5.91 3.56
CA ALA A 90 4.74 -4.97 2.61
C ALA A 90 3.70 -3.98 2.05
N ALA A 91 2.49 -4.42 1.74
CA ALA A 91 1.40 -3.55 1.30
C ALA A 91 0.99 -2.56 2.40
N HIS A 92 0.87 -3.02 3.63
CA HIS A 92 0.57 -2.15 4.78
C HIS A 92 1.67 -1.12 5.02
N GLN A 93 2.94 -1.51 4.87
CA GLN A 93 4.07 -0.59 4.99
C GLN A 93 4.03 0.51 3.92
N VAL A 94 3.65 0.20 2.67
CA VAL A 94 3.45 1.20 1.61
C VAL A 94 2.32 2.17 2.00
N PHE A 95 1.20 1.68 2.48
CA PHE A 95 0.08 2.52 2.94
C PHE A 95 0.52 3.53 4.01
N LEU A 96 1.23 3.06 5.05
CA LEU A 96 1.72 3.93 6.12
C LEU A 96 2.76 4.93 5.61
N ALA A 97 3.72 4.48 4.82
CA ALA A 97 4.78 5.33 4.28
C ALA A 97 4.20 6.43 3.36
N ARG A 98 3.21 6.10 2.51
CA ARG A 98 2.49 7.07 1.68
C ARG A 98 1.75 8.12 2.53
N LYS A 99 1.06 7.67 3.57
CA LYS A 99 0.37 8.59 4.49
C LYS A 99 1.36 9.57 5.13
N PHE A 100 2.46 9.08 5.68
CA PHE A 100 3.51 9.95 6.28
C PHE A 100 4.16 10.89 5.26
N TYR A 101 4.40 10.42 4.03
CA TYR A 101 4.92 11.26 2.96
C TYR A 101 3.93 12.39 2.62
N ASN A 102 2.66 12.09 2.43
CA ASN A 102 1.63 13.07 2.11
C ASN A 102 1.41 14.08 3.25
N ASP A 103 1.47 13.63 4.51
CA ASP A 103 1.42 14.53 5.68
C ASP A 103 2.63 15.49 5.70
N ALA A 104 3.83 15.00 5.38
CA ALA A 104 5.02 15.83 5.27
C ALA A 104 4.93 16.83 4.10
N VAL A 105 4.33 16.45 2.98
CA VAL A 105 4.01 17.35 1.85
C VAL A 105 3.06 18.46 2.30
N ALA A 106 1.96 18.10 2.98
CA ALA A 106 0.96 19.04 3.48
C ALA A 106 1.59 20.05 4.46
N ALA A 107 2.39 19.58 5.41
CA ALA A 107 3.10 20.42 6.36
C ALA A 107 4.07 21.38 5.67
N THR A 108 4.84 20.90 4.67
CA THR A 108 5.79 21.72 3.91
C THR A 108 5.07 22.79 3.10
N ARG A 109 3.97 22.42 2.43
CA ARG A 109 3.13 23.38 1.68
C ARG A 109 2.53 24.44 2.60
N SER A 110 2.05 24.07 3.78
CA SER A 110 1.50 24.98 4.79
C SER A 110 2.58 25.95 5.31
N ALA A 111 3.77 25.43 5.67
CA ALA A 111 4.88 26.25 6.14
C ALA A 111 5.33 27.25 5.08
N ARG A 112 5.43 26.83 3.82
CA ARG A 112 5.78 27.73 2.70
C ARG A 112 4.73 28.83 2.48
N ARG A 113 3.43 28.53 2.57
CA ARG A 113 2.36 29.54 2.46
C ARG A 113 2.48 30.59 3.58
N LYS A 114 2.71 30.15 4.81
CA LYS A 114 2.89 31.05 5.98
C LYS A 114 4.19 31.87 5.85
N GLY A 115 5.26 31.28 5.32
CA GLY A 115 6.55 31.93 5.07
C GLY A 115 6.50 32.92 3.90
N LEU A 116 5.76 32.61 2.82
CA LEU A 116 5.58 33.50 1.65
C LEU A 116 4.86 34.80 2.03
N VAL A 117 3.92 34.75 2.98
CA VAL A 117 3.27 35.97 3.51
C VAL A 117 4.28 36.82 4.28
N ARG A 118 5.31 36.20 4.87
CA ARG A 118 6.33 36.91 5.67
C ARG A 118 7.58 37.31 4.87
N LEU A 119 7.86 36.69 3.71
CA LEU A 119 9.14 36.84 3.01
C LEU A 119 8.97 36.92 1.49
N LEU A 120 8.20 37.89 1.02
CA LEU A 120 7.88 38.13 -0.38
C LEU A 120 9.09 38.42 -1.31
N ARG A 121 10.34 38.20 -0.88
CA ARG A 121 11.53 38.52 -1.67
C ARG A 121 12.70 37.53 -1.70
N LEU A 122 12.69 36.41 -0.97
CA LEU A 122 13.89 35.56 -0.83
C LEU A 122 13.69 34.05 -1.03
N ALA A 123 12.49 33.57 -1.34
CA ALA A 123 12.28 32.16 -1.63
C ALA A 123 12.67 31.87 -3.08
N GLY A 124 13.87 31.34 -3.29
CA GLY A 124 14.28 30.81 -4.59
C GLY A 124 13.25 29.79 -5.11
N GLY A 125 13.11 29.68 -6.42
CA GLY A 125 12.09 28.92 -7.14
C GLY A 125 12.19 27.38 -7.01
N ALA A 126 12.42 26.85 -5.81
CA ALA A 126 12.36 25.39 -5.59
C ALA A 126 10.92 24.90 -5.82
N PRO A 127 10.72 23.83 -6.62
CA PRO A 127 9.41 23.31 -6.94
C PRO A 127 8.65 22.90 -5.67
N MET A 128 7.33 23.05 -5.70
CA MET A 128 6.46 22.61 -4.60
C MET A 128 6.40 21.08 -4.60
N PRO A 129 6.53 20.43 -3.45
CA PRO A 129 6.39 19.00 -3.38
C PRO A 129 4.95 18.59 -3.74
N GLU A 130 4.82 17.48 -4.46
CA GLU A 130 3.55 16.91 -4.89
C GLU A 130 3.15 15.76 -3.97
N PHE A 131 1.84 15.52 -3.84
CA PHE A 131 1.31 14.34 -3.16
C PHE A 131 1.60 13.10 -3.99
N PHE A 132 1.68 11.96 -3.33
CA PHE A 132 1.83 10.67 -3.97
C PHE A 132 0.51 9.90 -3.84
N GLU A 133 -0.18 9.71 -4.97
CA GLU A 133 -1.49 9.08 -5.03
C GLU A 133 -1.39 7.74 -5.79
N ILE A 134 -1.59 6.65 -5.07
CA ILE A 134 -1.66 5.30 -5.64
C ILE A 134 -2.89 4.56 -5.13
N ASP A 135 -3.33 3.55 -5.87
CA ASP A 135 -4.29 2.57 -5.40
C ASP A 135 -3.63 1.70 -4.31
N ASP A 136 -4.11 1.78 -3.08
CA ASP A 136 -3.67 1.00 -1.93
C ASP A 136 -4.77 0.06 -1.38
N SER A 137 -5.74 -0.25 -2.21
CA SER A 137 -6.92 -1.06 -1.87
C SER A 137 -6.61 -2.48 -1.35
N LEU A 138 -5.37 -2.97 -1.47
CA LEU A 138 -4.95 -4.22 -0.84
C LEU A 138 -5.11 -4.20 0.68
N VAL A 139 -4.88 -3.05 1.32
CA VAL A 139 -5.04 -2.88 2.77
C VAL A 139 -6.51 -2.75 3.16
N ALA A 140 -7.31 -2.06 2.34
CA ALA A 140 -8.74 -1.86 2.59
C ALA A 140 -9.54 -3.16 2.58
N SER A 141 -9.17 -4.14 1.72
CA SER A 141 -9.85 -5.42 1.64
C SER A 141 -9.65 -6.31 2.87
N ASN A 142 -8.52 -6.15 3.58
CA ASN A 142 -8.23 -6.91 4.80
C ASN A 142 -8.90 -6.32 6.04
N GLY A 143 -9.20 -5.02 6.05
CA GLY A 143 -9.90 -4.35 7.17
C GLY A 143 -11.40 -4.63 7.23
N ALA A 144 -12.03 -4.97 6.12
CA ALA A 144 -13.46 -5.26 6.07
C ALA A 144 -13.85 -6.59 6.75
N GLY A 145 -12.88 -7.50 6.94
CA GLY A 145 -13.11 -8.78 7.63
C GLY A 145 -13.11 -8.68 9.16
N LEU A 146 -12.59 -7.62 9.74
CA LEU A 146 -12.48 -7.47 11.21
C LEU A 146 -13.62 -6.66 11.84
N ALA A 147 -14.47 -6.02 11.03
CA ALA A 147 -15.55 -5.17 11.54
C ALA A 147 -16.88 -5.90 11.77
N THR A 148 -16.99 -7.18 11.44
CA THR A 148 -18.28 -7.91 11.46
C THR A 148 -18.48 -8.79 12.70
N ASP A 149 -17.52 -8.85 13.62
CA ASP A 149 -17.63 -9.70 14.81
C ASP A 149 -17.61 -8.89 16.13
N MET A 150 -18.48 -7.88 16.21
CA MET A 150 -18.85 -7.32 17.52
C MET A 150 -20.19 -7.97 17.93
N PRO A 151 -20.24 -8.81 18.97
CA PRO A 151 -21.48 -9.31 19.51
C PRO A 151 -22.30 -8.12 20.03
N HIS A 152 -23.54 -8.00 19.55
CA HIS A 152 -24.54 -7.07 20.10
C HIS A 152 -24.69 -7.35 21.60
N LEU A 153 -24.16 -6.47 22.42
CA LEU A 153 -24.58 -6.36 23.82
C LEU A 153 -26.03 -5.89 23.80
N THR A 154 -26.94 -6.82 23.88
CA THR A 154 -28.34 -6.54 24.17
C THR A 154 -28.42 -5.84 25.51
N ALA A 155 -28.83 -4.58 25.47
CA ALA A 155 -29.19 -3.81 26.65
C ALA A 155 -30.27 -4.58 27.42
N GLY A 156 -29.96 -4.96 28.66
CA GLY A 156 -30.89 -5.64 29.53
C GLY A 156 -32.10 -4.75 29.81
N ASP A 157 -33.28 -5.38 29.68
CA ASP A 157 -34.57 -4.87 30.11
C ASP A 157 -34.55 -4.61 31.62
N PRO A 158 -35.07 -3.46 32.11
CA PRO A 158 -35.20 -3.22 33.54
C PRO A 158 -36.36 -4.04 34.10
N PRO A 159 -36.28 -4.53 35.36
CA PRO A 159 -37.34 -5.32 35.98
C PRO A 159 -38.58 -4.46 36.24
N ALA A 160 -39.72 -4.95 35.84
CA ALA A 160 -41.02 -4.40 36.20
C ALA A 160 -41.27 -4.57 37.72
N ALA A 161 -41.67 -3.47 38.36
CA ALA A 161 -42.21 -3.43 39.69
C ALA A 161 -43.71 -3.77 39.71
#